data_f5012559a0de1fac3228a7a3392ce3f1
#
_entry.id   f5012559a0de1fac3228a7a3392ce3f1
#
_cell.length_a   1.000
_cell.length_b   1.000
_cell.length_c   1.000
_cell.angle_alpha   90.00
_cell.angle_beta   90.00
_cell.angle_gamma   90.00
#
_symmetry.space_group_name_H-M   'P 1'
#
loop_
_entity.id
_entity.type
_entity.pdbx_description
1 polymer ?
#
loop_
_entity_poly.entity_id
_entity_poly.type
_entity_poly.pdbx_seq_one_letter_code
_entity_poly.pdbx_strand_id
1 'polypeptide(L)'
;SICGIPVEHASAIRKITGYLPQDFSMYPNMSVYEAMDYLGVLSGLTKEERRKRIPGLLRQVNLQDNYRTKVKALSGGMKRRLGIAQAILHNPRVLIVDEPTAGLDPEERVRFRNLLCEIAQERIVILSTHIVGDIEATCENIAVLDDGRILFQGTVEELLHMVESKVYKAEISKKELPELKQKYIVTSMLALGNNVMVRFIAEKQPFAGASLCEA
;
A
#
# COMPACT_ATOMS: atom_id res chain seq x y z
N SER A 1 18.63 -11.53 -6.30
CA SER A 1 17.92 -12.00 -7.52
C SER A 1 16.41 -11.82 -7.37
N ILE A 2 15.69 -11.68 -8.47
CA ILE A 2 14.22 -11.64 -8.53
C ILE A 2 13.75 -12.86 -9.33
N CYS A 3 13.01 -13.76 -8.70
CA CYS A 3 12.59 -15.03 -9.28
C CYS A 3 13.73 -15.85 -9.93
N GLY A 4 14.91 -15.83 -9.33
CA GLY A 4 16.12 -16.49 -9.81
C GLY A 4 16.91 -15.71 -10.88
N ILE A 5 16.43 -14.54 -11.32
CA ILE A 5 17.12 -13.69 -12.29
C ILE A 5 18.04 -12.72 -11.52
N PRO A 6 19.34 -12.68 -11.80
CA PRO A 6 20.26 -11.70 -11.20
C PRO A 6 19.85 -10.26 -11.45
N VAL A 7 20.06 -9.36 -10.48
CA VAL A 7 19.60 -7.95 -10.57
C VAL A 7 20.29 -7.16 -11.69
N GLU A 8 21.45 -7.60 -12.12
CA GLU A 8 22.20 -7.04 -13.24
C GLU A 8 21.48 -7.22 -14.59
N HIS A 9 20.61 -8.23 -14.68
CA HIS A 9 19.83 -8.53 -15.88
C HIS A 9 18.53 -7.70 -15.93
N ALA A 10 18.65 -6.38 -15.86
CA ALA A 10 17.53 -5.44 -15.74
C ALA A 10 16.45 -5.61 -16.85
N SER A 11 16.85 -5.97 -18.09
CA SER A 11 15.89 -6.22 -19.18
C SER A 11 15.03 -7.45 -18.93
N ALA A 12 15.61 -8.53 -18.40
CA ALA A 12 14.89 -9.76 -18.07
C ALA A 12 13.95 -9.53 -16.87
N ILE A 13 14.41 -8.78 -15.87
CA ILE A 13 13.60 -8.43 -14.69
C ILE A 13 12.39 -7.58 -15.11
N ARG A 14 12.56 -6.56 -15.96
CA ARG A 14 11.45 -5.74 -16.45
C ARG A 14 10.36 -6.55 -17.17
N LYS A 15 10.70 -7.64 -17.84
CA LYS A 15 9.73 -8.51 -18.50
C LYS A 15 8.82 -9.29 -17.52
N ILE A 16 9.30 -9.54 -16.32
CA ILE A 16 8.55 -10.27 -15.28
C ILE A 16 8.02 -9.37 -14.17
N THR A 17 8.22 -8.06 -14.27
CA THR A 17 7.83 -7.07 -13.25
C THR A 17 6.85 -6.06 -13.83
N GLY A 18 5.71 -5.90 -13.17
CA GLY A 18 4.80 -4.76 -13.35
C GLY A 18 5.12 -3.70 -12.31
N TYR A 19 4.93 -2.44 -12.65
CA TYR A 19 5.18 -1.33 -11.73
C TYR A 19 4.08 -0.28 -11.82
N LEU A 20 3.54 0.11 -10.67
CA LEU A 20 2.67 1.26 -10.51
C LEU A 20 3.37 2.28 -9.60
N PRO A 21 3.86 3.41 -10.12
CA PRO A 21 4.45 4.48 -9.32
C PRO A 21 3.40 5.26 -8.53
N GLN A 22 3.83 5.98 -7.49
CA GLN A 22 2.99 6.88 -6.73
C GLN A 22 2.36 7.95 -7.62
N ASP A 23 3.15 8.62 -8.45
CA ASP A 23 2.68 9.58 -9.45
C ASP A 23 2.47 8.90 -10.79
N PHE A 24 1.28 8.31 -10.94
CA PHE A 24 0.90 7.66 -12.18
C PHE A 24 0.12 8.60 -13.10
N SER A 25 0.66 8.80 -14.29
CA SER A 25 -0.02 9.54 -15.37
C SER A 25 -0.09 8.72 -16.64
N MET A 26 -1.19 8.84 -17.33
CA MET A 26 -1.44 8.27 -18.66
C MET A 26 -1.77 9.36 -19.66
N TYR A 27 -1.75 8.99 -20.95
CA TYR A 27 -2.09 9.87 -22.08
C TYR A 27 -3.52 10.44 -21.94
N PRO A 28 -3.69 11.73 -21.57
CA PRO A 28 -4.98 12.27 -21.12
C PRO A 28 -6.05 12.31 -22.20
N ASN A 29 -5.63 12.42 -23.47
CA ASN A 29 -6.54 12.53 -24.60
C ASN A 29 -6.87 11.18 -25.28
N MET A 30 -6.21 10.10 -24.90
CA MET A 30 -6.56 8.74 -25.32
C MET A 30 -7.78 8.24 -24.56
N SER A 31 -8.58 7.37 -25.16
CA SER A 31 -9.54 6.56 -24.42
C SER A 31 -8.82 5.52 -23.57
N VAL A 32 -9.51 4.96 -22.57
CA VAL A 32 -8.99 3.88 -21.73
C VAL A 32 -8.44 2.73 -22.57
N TYR A 33 -9.19 2.30 -23.59
CA TYR A 33 -8.74 1.23 -24.48
C TYR A 33 -7.51 1.62 -25.31
N GLU A 34 -7.52 2.79 -25.95
CA GLU A 34 -6.40 3.27 -26.75
C GLU A 34 -5.12 3.35 -25.91
N ALA A 35 -5.20 3.83 -24.68
CA ALA A 35 -4.07 3.89 -23.77
C ALA A 35 -3.55 2.49 -23.40
N MET A 36 -4.43 1.55 -23.08
CA MET A 36 -4.07 0.17 -22.79
C MET A 36 -3.50 -0.55 -24.02
N ASP A 37 -4.07 -0.35 -25.21
CA ASP A 37 -3.58 -0.95 -26.45
C ASP A 37 -2.17 -0.43 -26.79
N TYR A 38 -1.96 0.88 -26.67
CA TYR A 38 -0.66 1.52 -26.88
C TYR A 38 0.41 0.97 -25.91
N LEU A 39 0.11 0.90 -24.62
CA LEU A 39 1.03 0.37 -23.63
C LEU A 39 1.29 -1.14 -23.82
N GLY A 40 0.31 -1.87 -24.31
CA GLY A 40 0.48 -3.26 -24.71
C GLY A 40 1.46 -3.44 -25.87
N VAL A 41 1.44 -2.52 -26.86
CA VAL A 41 2.46 -2.50 -27.94
C VAL A 41 3.85 -2.27 -27.35
N LEU A 42 4.00 -1.28 -26.47
CA LEU A 42 5.29 -0.98 -25.82
C LEU A 42 5.79 -2.15 -24.95
N SER A 43 4.88 -2.95 -24.40
CA SER A 43 5.19 -4.16 -23.64
C SER A 43 5.49 -5.38 -24.53
N GLY A 44 5.50 -5.22 -25.85
CA GLY A 44 5.81 -6.28 -26.80
C GLY A 44 4.66 -7.26 -27.05
N LEU A 45 3.43 -6.97 -26.63
CA LEU A 45 2.28 -7.83 -26.86
C LEU A 45 1.79 -7.75 -28.31
N THR A 46 1.48 -8.89 -28.90
CA THR A 46 0.84 -8.98 -30.20
C THR A 46 -0.58 -8.37 -30.18
N LYS A 47 -1.10 -8.03 -31.35
CA LYS A 47 -2.47 -7.48 -31.47
C LYS A 47 -3.53 -8.45 -30.95
N GLU A 48 -3.32 -9.74 -31.12
CA GLU A 48 -4.23 -10.78 -30.64
C GLU A 48 -4.23 -10.85 -29.10
N GLU A 49 -3.04 -10.86 -28.48
CA GLU A 49 -2.91 -10.86 -27.02
C GLU A 49 -3.58 -9.64 -26.40
N ARG A 50 -3.36 -8.44 -26.96
CA ARG A 50 -3.98 -7.20 -26.48
C ARG A 50 -5.50 -7.27 -26.55
N ARG A 51 -6.05 -7.70 -27.70
CA ARG A 51 -7.50 -7.87 -27.88
C ARG A 51 -8.12 -8.85 -26.91
N LYS A 52 -7.40 -9.91 -26.53
CA LYS A 52 -7.85 -10.93 -25.57
C LYS A 52 -7.75 -10.41 -24.13
N ARG A 53 -6.63 -9.78 -23.76
CA ARG A 53 -6.32 -9.43 -22.36
C ARG A 53 -7.01 -8.15 -21.88
N ILE A 54 -7.01 -7.09 -22.69
CA ILE A 54 -7.51 -5.76 -22.27
C ILE A 54 -8.94 -5.81 -21.75
N PRO A 55 -9.92 -6.43 -22.41
CA PRO A 55 -11.29 -6.48 -21.90
C PRO A 55 -11.41 -7.22 -20.55
N GLY A 56 -10.65 -8.27 -20.35
CA GLY A 56 -10.60 -9.02 -19.09
C GLY A 56 -10.05 -8.16 -17.95
N LEU A 57 -8.93 -7.49 -18.19
CA LEU A 57 -8.30 -6.59 -17.21
C LEU A 57 -9.18 -5.40 -16.86
N LEU A 58 -9.84 -4.78 -17.84
CA LEU A 58 -10.76 -3.67 -17.57
C LEU A 58 -11.96 -4.11 -16.72
N ARG A 59 -12.44 -5.35 -16.87
CA ARG A 59 -13.46 -5.92 -15.97
C ARG A 59 -12.91 -6.14 -14.57
N GLN A 60 -11.73 -6.73 -14.43
CA GLN A 60 -11.07 -6.97 -13.14
C GLN A 60 -10.90 -5.69 -12.32
N VAL A 61 -10.59 -4.56 -12.98
CA VAL A 61 -10.45 -3.26 -12.32
C VAL A 61 -11.72 -2.40 -12.33
N ASN A 62 -12.88 -2.95 -12.68
CA ASN A 62 -14.18 -2.25 -12.76
C ASN A 62 -14.15 -0.99 -13.65
N LEU A 63 -13.58 -1.12 -14.84
CA LEU A 63 -13.50 -0.05 -15.87
C LEU A 63 -14.11 -0.48 -17.21
N GLN A 64 -14.84 -1.59 -17.30
CA GLN A 64 -15.42 -2.10 -18.53
C GLN A 64 -16.37 -1.11 -19.21
N ASP A 65 -17.10 -0.33 -18.42
CA ASP A 65 -18.06 0.66 -18.93
C ASP A 65 -17.36 1.96 -19.38
N ASN A 66 -16.09 2.12 -19.03
CA ASN A 66 -15.29 3.29 -19.34
C ASN A 66 -14.36 3.09 -20.56
N TYR A 67 -14.55 2.03 -21.31
CA TYR A 67 -13.71 1.63 -22.44
C TYR A 67 -13.41 2.76 -23.43
N ARG A 68 -14.42 3.59 -23.75
CA ARG A 68 -14.31 4.74 -24.65
C ARG A 68 -14.09 6.07 -23.94
N THR A 69 -14.14 6.10 -22.62
CA THR A 69 -13.95 7.33 -21.84
C THR A 69 -12.51 7.81 -21.97
N LYS A 70 -12.32 9.12 -22.16
CA LYS A 70 -10.96 9.71 -22.19
C LYS A 70 -10.33 9.62 -20.80
N VAL A 71 -9.03 9.30 -20.74
CA VAL A 71 -8.29 9.14 -19.47
C VAL A 71 -8.39 10.38 -18.58
N LYS A 72 -8.39 11.59 -19.16
CA LYS A 72 -8.56 12.84 -18.41
C LYS A 72 -9.89 12.96 -17.67
N ALA A 73 -10.93 12.27 -18.15
CA ALA A 73 -12.27 12.31 -17.56
C ALA A 73 -12.48 11.28 -16.43
N LEU A 74 -11.50 10.42 -16.16
CA LEU A 74 -11.54 9.46 -15.06
C LEU A 74 -11.28 10.16 -13.71
N SER A 75 -11.95 9.67 -12.64
CA SER A 75 -11.63 10.04 -11.26
C SER A 75 -10.22 9.59 -10.86
N GLY A 76 -9.70 10.08 -9.72
CA GLY A 76 -8.41 9.65 -9.18
C GLY A 76 -8.34 8.14 -8.95
N GLY A 77 -9.35 7.56 -8.29
CA GLY A 77 -9.45 6.11 -8.07
C GLY A 77 -9.55 5.31 -9.37
N MET A 78 -10.32 5.78 -10.35
CA MET A 78 -10.40 5.15 -11.68
C MET A 78 -9.06 5.15 -12.40
N LYS A 79 -8.30 6.27 -12.34
CA LYS A 79 -6.95 6.35 -12.91
C LYS A 79 -6.00 5.37 -12.23
N ARG A 80 -6.06 5.26 -10.90
CA ARG A 80 -5.25 4.30 -10.13
C ARG A 80 -5.54 2.86 -10.56
N ARG A 81 -6.82 2.49 -10.67
CA ARG A 81 -7.25 1.16 -11.13
C ARG A 81 -6.79 0.88 -12.57
N LEU A 82 -6.85 1.89 -13.46
CA LEU A 82 -6.30 1.77 -14.80
C LEU A 82 -4.77 1.54 -14.78
N GLY A 83 -4.06 2.19 -13.84
CA GLY A 83 -2.63 1.99 -13.61
C GLY A 83 -2.29 0.55 -13.22
N ILE A 84 -3.10 -0.07 -12.34
CA ILE A 84 -2.94 -1.50 -12.04
C ILE A 84 -3.17 -2.36 -13.29
N ALA A 85 -4.25 -2.12 -14.03
CA ALA A 85 -4.53 -2.88 -15.25
C ALA A 85 -3.36 -2.82 -16.24
N GLN A 86 -2.74 -1.65 -16.38
CA GLN A 86 -1.53 -1.45 -17.21
C GLN A 86 -0.34 -2.23 -16.65
N ALA A 87 -0.10 -2.13 -15.34
CA ALA A 87 1.05 -2.79 -14.70
C ALA A 87 1.01 -4.31 -14.85
N ILE A 88 -0.19 -4.92 -14.91
CA ILE A 88 -0.35 -6.37 -15.07
C ILE A 88 -0.67 -6.82 -16.51
N LEU A 89 -0.70 -5.90 -17.48
CA LEU A 89 -1.11 -6.17 -18.86
C LEU A 89 -0.25 -7.25 -19.55
N HIS A 90 1.05 -7.25 -19.31
CA HIS A 90 1.99 -8.24 -19.87
C HIS A 90 2.12 -9.51 -19.00
N ASN A 91 1.24 -9.66 -18.00
CA ASN A 91 1.20 -10.81 -17.09
C ASN A 91 2.51 -11.03 -16.30
N PRO A 92 2.97 -10.04 -15.54
CA PRO A 92 4.20 -10.15 -14.76
C PRO A 92 4.05 -11.15 -13.61
N ARG A 93 5.18 -11.72 -13.17
CA ARG A 93 5.26 -12.57 -11.97
C ARG A 93 5.34 -11.77 -10.68
N VAL A 94 5.87 -10.54 -10.76
CA VAL A 94 6.04 -9.59 -9.65
C VAL A 94 5.33 -8.30 -10.00
N LEU A 95 4.53 -7.79 -9.08
CA LEU A 95 3.92 -6.46 -9.17
C LEU A 95 4.46 -5.59 -8.04
N ILE A 96 5.04 -4.46 -8.38
CA ILE A 96 5.50 -3.45 -7.42
C ILE A 96 4.52 -2.27 -7.47
N VAL A 97 4.03 -1.87 -6.33
CA VAL A 97 3.01 -0.81 -6.20
C VAL A 97 3.47 0.19 -5.15
N ASP A 98 3.66 1.43 -5.56
CA ASP A 98 4.20 2.48 -4.72
C ASP A 98 3.10 3.45 -4.27
N GLU A 99 2.87 3.54 -2.94
CA GLU A 99 1.86 4.39 -2.29
C GLU A 99 0.50 4.39 -3.00
N PRO A 100 -0.11 3.22 -3.27
CA PRO A 100 -1.24 3.14 -4.20
C PRO A 100 -2.53 3.75 -3.68
N THR A 101 -2.69 3.87 -2.38
CA THR A 101 -3.91 4.38 -1.74
C THR A 101 -3.82 5.84 -1.31
N ALA A 102 -2.65 6.46 -1.50
CA ALA A 102 -2.44 7.87 -1.18
C ALA A 102 -3.43 8.76 -1.95
N GLY A 103 -4.15 9.63 -1.22
CA GLY A 103 -5.13 10.56 -1.80
C GLY A 103 -6.44 9.94 -2.27
N LEU A 104 -6.68 8.65 -2.03
CA LEU A 104 -7.98 8.01 -2.26
C LEU A 104 -8.92 8.26 -1.08
N ASP A 105 -10.22 8.38 -1.38
CA ASP A 105 -11.25 8.36 -0.35
C ASP A 105 -11.35 6.98 0.32
N PRO A 106 -11.96 6.86 1.51
CA PRO A 106 -12.01 5.61 2.26
C PRO A 106 -12.63 4.43 1.48
N GLU A 107 -13.67 4.68 0.67
CA GLU A 107 -14.34 3.65 -0.10
C GLU A 107 -13.46 3.12 -1.24
N GLU A 108 -12.83 4.02 -2.01
CA GLU A 108 -11.90 3.65 -3.08
C GLU A 108 -10.65 2.96 -2.52
N ARG A 109 -10.19 3.33 -1.30
CA ARG A 109 -9.08 2.65 -0.62
C ARG A 109 -9.42 1.19 -0.32
N VAL A 110 -10.59 0.90 0.23
CA VAL A 110 -11.04 -0.47 0.49
C VAL A 110 -11.14 -1.26 -0.82
N ARG A 111 -11.73 -0.69 -1.86
CA ARG A 111 -11.83 -1.34 -3.18
C ARG A 111 -10.45 -1.65 -3.77
N PHE A 112 -9.52 -0.73 -3.62
CA PHE A 112 -8.17 -0.90 -4.15
C PHE A 112 -7.39 -1.99 -3.39
N ARG A 113 -7.51 -2.05 -2.06
CA ARG A 113 -6.92 -3.13 -1.25
C ARG A 113 -7.46 -4.50 -1.66
N ASN A 114 -8.77 -4.64 -1.78
CA ASN A 114 -9.38 -5.90 -2.22
C ASN A 114 -8.85 -6.34 -3.59
N LEU A 115 -8.73 -5.40 -4.54
CA LEU A 115 -8.14 -5.67 -5.85
C LEU A 115 -6.69 -6.17 -5.74
N LEU A 116 -5.87 -5.58 -4.86
CA LEU A 116 -4.49 -6.06 -4.64
C LEU A 116 -4.46 -7.46 -4.04
N CYS A 117 -5.34 -7.78 -3.09
CA CYS A 117 -5.45 -9.12 -2.51
C CYS A 117 -5.85 -10.17 -3.58
N GLU A 118 -6.80 -9.86 -4.46
CA GLU A 118 -7.16 -10.73 -5.58
C GLU A 118 -5.98 -10.97 -6.53
N ILE A 119 -5.25 -9.91 -6.87
CA ILE A 119 -4.06 -9.99 -7.74
C ILE A 119 -2.95 -10.81 -7.08
N ALA A 120 -2.78 -10.72 -5.77
CA ALA A 120 -1.75 -11.42 -5.01
C ALA A 120 -1.95 -12.95 -4.97
N GLN A 121 -3.14 -13.46 -5.28
CA GLN A 121 -3.39 -14.91 -5.37
C GLN A 121 -2.58 -15.58 -6.50
N GLU A 122 -2.23 -14.84 -7.55
CA GLU A 122 -1.56 -15.38 -8.73
C GLU A 122 -0.11 -14.92 -8.90
N ARG A 123 0.35 -13.95 -8.10
CA ARG A 123 1.67 -13.30 -8.27
C ARG A 123 2.20 -12.69 -6.98
N ILE A 124 3.50 -12.41 -6.95
CA ILE A 124 4.11 -11.69 -5.85
C ILE A 124 3.73 -10.20 -5.98
N VAL A 125 3.13 -9.64 -4.93
CA VAL A 125 2.85 -8.19 -4.84
C VAL A 125 3.75 -7.58 -3.78
N ILE A 126 4.50 -6.56 -4.15
CA ILE A 126 5.30 -5.75 -3.24
C ILE A 126 4.63 -4.38 -3.15
N LEU A 127 4.15 -4.05 -1.96
CA LEU A 127 3.47 -2.80 -1.66
C LEU A 127 4.38 -1.92 -0.82
N SER A 128 4.70 -0.70 -1.27
CA SER A 128 5.26 0.34 -0.40
C SER A 128 4.15 1.25 0.09
N THR A 129 4.10 1.50 1.39
CA THR A 129 3.14 2.42 2.00
C THR A 129 3.60 2.88 3.38
N HIS A 130 3.19 4.08 3.78
CA HIS A 130 3.32 4.59 5.14
C HIS A 130 2.00 4.49 5.93
N ILE A 131 0.95 3.91 5.32
CA ILE A 131 -0.39 3.80 5.92
C ILE A 131 -0.53 2.45 6.60
N VAL A 132 -0.41 2.42 7.93
CA VAL A 132 -0.45 1.19 8.74
C VAL A 132 -1.70 0.35 8.47
N GLY A 133 -2.89 0.97 8.40
CA GLY A 133 -4.13 0.25 8.13
C GLY A 133 -4.21 -0.43 6.77
N ASP A 134 -3.36 -0.07 5.80
CA ASP A 134 -3.26 -0.80 4.54
C ASP A 134 -2.40 -2.06 4.73
N ILE A 135 -1.34 -1.97 5.52
CA ILE A 135 -0.45 -3.10 5.85
C ILE A 135 -1.23 -4.18 6.59
N GLU A 136 -1.90 -3.82 7.68
CA GLU A 136 -2.68 -4.76 8.51
C GLU A 136 -3.77 -5.48 7.70
N ALA A 137 -4.38 -4.79 6.73
CA ALA A 137 -5.49 -5.35 5.96
C ALA A 137 -5.06 -6.20 4.75
N THR A 138 -3.78 -6.12 4.29
CA THR A 138 -3.39 -6.71 3.00
C THR A 138 -2.09 -7.49 3.02
N CYS A 139 -1.23 -7.29 4.03
CA CYS A 139 0.12 -7.85 4.01
C CYS A 139 0.28 -8.94 5.07
N GLU A 140 0.75 -10.12 4.67
CA GLU A 140 1.18 -11.17 5.59
C GLU A 140 2.61 -10.93 6.09
N ASN A 141 3.49 -10.50 5.19
CA ASN A 141 4.90 -10.22 5.48
C ASN A 141 5.20 -8.76 5.25
N ILE A 142 5.97 -8.17 6.14
CA ILE A 142 6.35 -6.77 6.11
C ILE A 142 7.86 -6.59 6.27
N ALA A 143 8.37 -5.49 5.75
CA ALA A 143 9.71 -5.00 6.04
C ALA A 143 9.61 -3.51 6.42
N VAL A 144 10.17 -3.13 7.55
CA VAL A 144 10.28 -1.73 7.99
C VAL A 144 11.62 -1.19 7.55
N LEU A 145 11.59 -0.13 6.73
CA LEU A 145 12.80 0.54 6.23
C LEU A 145 12.94 1.91 6.89
N ASP A 146 14.16 2.24 7.29
CA ASP A 146 14.55 3.56 7.76
C ASP A 146 15.99 3.85 7.31
N ASP A 147 16.24 5.03 6.77
CA ASP A 147 17.55 5.47 6.25
C ASP A 147 18.25 4.42 5.34
N GLY A 148 17.45 3.74 4.46
CA GLY A 148 17.98 2.74 3.54
C GLY A 148 18.39 1.40 4.19
N ARG A 149 18.02 1.18 5.45
CA ARG A 149 18.26 -0.05 6.20
C ARG A 149 16.95 -0.73 6.56
N ILE A 150 16.94 -2.05 6.50
CA ILE A 150 15.82 -2.85 7.01
C ILE A 150 15.98 -2.94 8.53
N LEU A 151 15.05 -2.35 9.27
CA LEU A 151 15.01 -2.42 10.73
C LEU A 151 14.28 -3.66 11.24
N PHE A 152 13.29 -4.14 10.47
CA PHE A 152 12.49 -5.33 10.79
C PHE A 152 12.09 -6.02 9.49
N GLN A 153 12.01 -7.33 9.52
CA GLN A 153 11.42 -8.17 8.48
C GLN A 153 10.75 -9.36 9.14
N GLY A 154 9.46 -9.57 8.86
CA GLY A 154 8.67 -10.65 9.46
C GLY A 154 7.18 -10.44 9.19
N THR A 155 6.33 -11.02 10.02
CA THR A 155 4.88 -10.81 9.98
C THR A 155 4.46 -9.60 10.82
N VAL A 156 3.22 -9.14 10.60
CA VAL A 156 2.61 -8.08 11.45
C VAL A 156 2.52 -8.56 12.90
N GLU A 157 2.15 -9.83 13.11
CA GLU A 157 2.04 -10.44 14.44
C GLU A 157 3.39 -10.44 15.17
N GLU A 158 4.47 -10.83 14.49
CA GLU A 158 5.83 -10.79 15.07
C GLU A 158 6.24 -9.36 15.46
N LEU A 159 5.90 -8.36 14.64
CA LEU A 159 6.17 -6.96 14.97
C LEU A 159 5.40 -6.50 16.20
N LEU A 160 4.12 -6.86 16.32
CA LEU A 160 3.29 -6.52 17.49
C LEU A 160 3.80 -7.21 18.77
N HIS A 161 4.26 -8.45 18.68
CA HIS A 161 4.87 -9.15 19.82
C HIS A 161 6.12 -8.44 20.39
N MET A 162 6.86 -7.68 19.58
CA MET A 162 8.03 -6.92 20.08
C MET A 162 7.64 -5.82 21.08
N VAL A 163 6.41 -5.32 21.00
CA VAL A 163 5.86 -4.27 21.88
C VAL A 163 4.79 -4.80 22.84
N GLU A 164 4.51 -6.10 22.80
CA GLU A 164 3.60 -6.75 23.74
C GLU A 164 4.07 -6.52 25.18
N SER A 165 3.13 -6.24 26.08
CA SER A 165 3.40 -5.88 27.48
C SER A 165 4.23 -4.60 27.70
N LYS A 166 4.41 -3.75 26.67
CA LYS A 166 5.11 -2.47 26.77
C LYS A 166 4.23 -1.27 26.49
N VAL A 167 3.00 -1.48 26.03
CA VAL A 167 2.06 -0.39 25.73
C VAL A 167 1.21 -0.10 26.96
N TYR A 168 1.29 1.13 27.45
CA TYR A 168 0.55 1.61 28.60
C TYR A 168 -0.43 2.70 28.21
N LYS A 169 -1.56 2.76 28.92
CA LYS A 169 -2.51 3.87 28.87
C LYS A 169 -2.63 4.54 30.23
N ALA A 170 -2.76 5.85 30.25
CA ALA A 170 -3.01 6.63 31.45
C ALA A 170 -3.84 7.87 31.13
N GLU A 171 -4.68 8.26 32.09
CA GLU A 171 -5.28 9.59 32.09
C GLU A 171 -4.42 10.52 32.91
N ILE A 172 -3.94 11.62 32.29
CA ILE A 172 -3.07 12.61 32.91
C ILE A 172 -3.61 14.02 32.69
N SER A 173 -3.18 14.97 33.51
CA SER A 173 -3.45 16.38 33.28
C SER A 173 -2.73 16.86 32.01
N LYS A 174 -3.36 17.78 31.29
CA LYS A 174 -2.69 18.47 30.14
C LYS A 174 -1.37 19.11 30.52
N LYS A 175 -1.17 19.49 31.79
CA LYS A 175 0.07 20.07 32.28
C LYS A 175 1.23 19.08 32.36
N GLU A 176 0.94 17.82 32.58
CA GLU A 176 1.93 16.72 32.71
C GLU A 176 2.34 16.15 31.35
N LEU A 177 1.55 16.40 30.30
CA LEU A 177 1.80 15.87 28.96
C LEU A 177 3.18 16.21 28.38
N PRO A 178 3.74 17.43 28.52
CA PRO A 178 5.08 17.73 28.01
C PRO A 178 6.18 16.86 28.67
N GLU A 179 6.09 16.66 29.97
CA GLU A 179 7.05 15.82 30.72
C GLU A 179 6.95 14.35 30.29
N LEU A 180 5.74 13.84 30.11
CA LEU A 180 5.51 12.48 29.67
C LEU A 180 6.06 12.26 28.26
N LYS A 181 5.89 13.21 27.33
CA LYS A 181 6.44 13.16 25.95
C LYS A 181 7.97 13.22 25.92
N GLN A 182 8.61 13.78 26.94
CA GLN A 182 10.08 13.76 27.03
C GLN A 182 10.63 12.42 27.49
N LYS A 183 9.86 11.70 28.32
CA LYS A 183 10.29 10.42 28.91
C LYS A 183 9.90 9.20 28.07
N TYR A 184 8.77 9.27 27.36
CA TYR A 184 8.17 8.10 26.71
C TYR A 184 7.73 8.41 25.28
N ILE A 185 7.70 7.37 24.44
CA ILE A 185 7.16 7.47 23.08
C ILE A 185 5.63 7.41 23.19
N VAL A 186 4.96 8.55 22.97
CA VAL A 186 3.51 8.64 22.98
C VAL A 186 2.97 8.22 21.60
N THR A 187 2.16 7.16 21.58
CA THR A 187 1.60 6.58 20.35
C THR A 187 0.23 7.16 20.00
N SER A 188 -0.60 7.52 20.99
CA SER A 188 -1.87 8.19 20.74
C SER A 188 -2.31 9.06 21.91
N MET A 189 -3.22 10.01 21.63
CA MET A 189 -3.78 10.93 22.63
C MET A 189 -5.25 11.18 22.35
N LEU A 190 -6.08 11.17 23.38
CA LEU A 190 -7.50 11.55 23.35
C LEU A 190 -7.78 12.63 24.41
N ALA A 191 -8.27 13.79 23.97
CA ALA A 191 -8.59 14.89 24.89
C ALA A 191 -9.87 14.56 25.69
N LEU A 192 -9.80 14.72 27.03
CA LEU A 192 -10.88 14.50 27.97
C LEU A 192 -11.04 15.75 28.87
N GLY A 193 -11.66 16.82 28.35
CA GLY A 193 -11.81 18.08 29.08
C GLY A 193 -10.45 18.68 29.49
N ASN A 194 -10.17 18.74 30.79
CA ASN A 194 -8.89 19.23 31.34
C ASN A 194 -7.78 18.16 31.35
N ASN A 195 -8.14 16.89 31.15
CA ASN A 195 -7.24 15.76 31.09
C ASN A 195 -7.01 15.29 29.67
N VAL A 196 -6.07 14.36 29.52
CA VAL A 196 -5.80 13.66 28.27
C VAL A 196 -5.54 12.18 28.57
N MET A 197 -6.23 11.30 27.86
CA MET A 197 -5.89 9.88 27.82
C MET A 197 -4.72 9.72 26.85
N VAL A 198 -3.64 9.14 27.28
CA VAL A 198 -2.45 8.89 26.49
C VAL A 198 -2.16 7.41 26.39
N ARG A 199 -1.70 6.95 25.22
CA ARG A 199 -1.04 5.64 25.04
C ARG A 199 0.44 5.90 24.76
N PHE A 200 1.30 5.13 25.38
CA PHE A 200 2.75 5.32 25.27
C PHE A 200 3.48 4.01 25.55
N ILE A 201 4.74 3.93 25.10
CA ILE A 201 5.58 2.75 25.25
C ILE A 201 6.51 2.95 26.46
N ALA A 202 6.58 1.93 27.35
CA ALA A 202 7.50 1.87 28.46
C ALA A 202 7.93 0.42 28.72
N GLU A 203 9.19 0.21 29.12
CA GLU A 203 9.73 -1.12 29.43
C GLU A 203 9.17 -1.72 30.74
N LYS A 204 8.66 -0.88 31.62
CA LYS A 204 8.04 -1.27 32.92
C LYS A 204 6.93 -0.29 33.23
N GLN A 205 6.02 -0.69 34.14
CA GLN A 205 4.95 0.21 34.62
C GLN A 205 5.56 1.52 35.14
N PRO A 206 5.27 2.66 34.51
CA PRO A 206 6.00 3.90 34.77
C PRO A 206 5.53 4.66 36.02
N PHE A 207 4.22 4.54 36.38
CA PHE A 207 3.61 5.16 37.54
C PHE A 207 2.27 4.48 37.88
N ALA A 208 1.75 4.72 39.10
CA ALA A 208 0.58 4.02 39.66
C ALA A 208 -0.73 4.21 38.84
N GLY A 209 -0.87 5.29 38.05
CA GLY A 209 -2.04 5.55 37.22
C GLY A 209 -1.97 4.95 35.79
N ALA A 210 -0.83 4.36 35.43
CA ALA A 210 -0.66 3.73 34.11
C ALA A 210 -1.08 2.25 34.15
N SER A 211 -1.91 1.84 33.21
CA SER A 211 -2.33 0.45 33.03
C SER A 211 -1.87 -0.10 31.68
N LEU A 212 -1.45 -1.36 31.66
CA LEU A 212 -1.10 -2.07 30.46
C LEU A 212 -2.31 -2.13 29.51
N CYS A 213 -2.11 -2.01 28.23
CA CYS A 213 -3.13 -2.22 27.21
C CYS A 213 -2.55 -2.95 26.00
N GLU A 214 -3.42 -3.46 25.14
CA GLU A 214 -3.02 -4.11 23.89
C GLU A 214 -2.25 -3.15 22.99
N ALA A 215 -1.34 -3.69 22.17
CA ALA A 215 -0.51 -2.97 21.24
C ALA A 215 -1.30 -2.35 20.07
#